data_8b0f88ec040c95a29b6a7fb9495bacab
#
_entry.id   8b0f88ec040c95a29b6a7fb9495bacab
#
_cell.length_a   1.000
_cell.length_b   1.000
_cell.length_c   1.000
_cell.angle_alpha   90.00
_cell.angle_beta   90.00
_cell.angle_gamma   90.00
#
_symmetry.space_group_name_H-M   'P 1'
#
loop_
_entity.id
_entity.type
_entity.pdbx_description
1 polymer ?
#
loop_
_entity_poly.entity_id
_entity_poly.type
_entity_poly.pdbx_seq_one_letter_code
_entity_poly.pdbx_strand_id
1 'polypeptide(L)'
;ERKDVVVSLPNGSRFVFWRGAAYTPFWAGKHNTGLNFEFAEAPRRPDGLDCIDTASDKELRRSRVQIIEATPARVHVRWTAQPCDLNYKVWGETATEDFYFYPDGFGSRTMTLQTEPKAEYEIEELLILTPPAGYPLRVLPENLVDVLFRDGSKRELKYPLLAQEPDYEKLMSGEQPPLYRIRFGAREPLSAVYFNPGWNRLPVMALRPFYSQGQMVTPFYWGNHLPLARRKPTGHNIDDLASMTPAHNAMMSWGHRRPQPLESRTAEMPDALGVTRMMKVEKWAWLIGLSDADDARLLEWSRSFATPPKVEAEGAKLRSPAYNTERRATLLTVEKPIVSLTITPSTPCVHPVFELQGAPKTLSRLELDGRELTPSDYAWDGRTLWLNTTLRKQTRLRLVFGAPADR
;
A
#
# COMPACT_ATOMS: atom_id res chain seq x y z
N GLU A 1 11.85 2.19 -23.56
CA GLU A 1 12.80 1.79 -22.52
C GLU A 1 12.05 1.56 -21.21
N ARG A 2 12.31 0.42 -20.54
CA ARG A 2 11.70 0.07 -19.26
C ARG A 2 12.55 0.66 -18.15
N LYS A 3 11.97 1.60 -17.37
CA LYS A 3 12.66 2.32 -16.28
C LYS A 3 12.11 1.90 -14.94
N ASP A 4 12.95 1.98 -13.92
CA ASP A 4 12.52 1.90 -12.54
C ASP A 4 11.78 3.18 -12.15
N VAL A 5 10.81 3.08 -11.24
CA VAL A 5 10.10 4.23 -10.68
C VAL A 5 10.37 4.28 -9.19
N VAL A 6 10.78 5.44 -8.71
CA VAL A 6 11.04 5.70 -7.29
C VAL A 6 10.26 6.92 -6.86
N VAL A 7 9.42 6.75 -5.86
CA VAL A 7 8.72 7.84 -5.16
C VAL A 7 9.51 8.17 -3.90
N SER A 8 10.11 9.35 -3.85
CA SER A 8 10.83 9.85 -2.67
C SER A 8 9.88 10.67 -1.80
N LEU A 9 9.89 10.44 -0.51
CA LEU A 9 9.00 11.07 0.45
C LEU A 9 9.78 12.01 1.39
N PRO A 10 9.11 13.03 1.97
CA PRO A 10 9.78 14.05 2.81
C PRO A 10 10.51 13.49 4.03
N ASN A 11 10.05 12.37 4.58
CA ASN A 11 10.69 11.67 5.70
C ASN A 11 11.96 10.89 5.31
N GLY A 12 12.37 10.95 4.04
CA GLY A 12 13.54 10.27 3.49
C GLY A 12 13.29 8.82 3.09
N SER A 13 12.09 8.31 3.25
CA SER A 13 11.71 6.99 2.72
C SER A 13 11.50 7.03 1.21
N ARG A 14 11.55 5.87 0.61
CA ARG A 14 11.34 5.67 -0.83
C ARG A 14 10.38 4.51 -1.05
N PHE A 15 9.48 4.67 -2.00
CA PHE A 15 8.67 3.57 -2.50
C PHE A 15 9.14 3.24 -3.92
N VAL A 16 9.50 1.98 -4.16
CA VAL A 16 10.28 1.58 -5.33
C VAL A 16 9.53 0.55 -6.14
N PHE A 17 9.42 0.80 -7.43
CA PHE A 17 8.97 -0.16 -8.44
C PHE A 17 10.19 -0.52 -9.29
N TRP A 18 10.80 -1.64 -8.97
CA TRP A 18 12.03 -2.06 -9.61
C TRP A 18 11.77 -3.11 -10.69
N ARG A 19 12.25 -2.86 -11.88
CA ARG A 19 12.15 -3.81 -13.01
C ARG A 19 12.75 -5.18 -12.70
N GLY A 20 13.77 -5.24 -11.84
CA GLY A 20 14.39 -6.49 -11.40
C GLY A 20 13.47 -7.39 -10.57
N ALA A 21 12.43 -6.83 -9.97
CA ALA A 21 11.39 -7.52 -9.21
C ALA A 21 10.03 -7.53 -9.93
N ALA A 22 10.01 -7.51 -11.27
CA ALA A 22 8.79 -7.40 -12.06
C ALA A 22 7.91 -6.19 -11.67
N TYR A 23 8.55 -5.12 -11.17
CA TYR A 23 7.93 -3.93 -10.60
C TYR A 23 7.13 -4.17 -9.32
N THR A 24 7.21 -5.37 -8.72
CA THR A 24 6.62 -5.62 -7.40
C THR A 24 7.11 -4.58 -6.42
N PRO A 25 6.23 -3.76 -5.83
CA PRO A 25 6.63 -2.57 -5.13
C PRO A 25 7.12 -2.86 -3.72
N PHE A 26 8.01 -2.02 -3.22
CA PHE A 26 8.50 -2.13 -1.85
C PHE A 26 8.91 -0.79 -1.25
N TRP A 27 8.79 -0.68 0.07
CA TRP A 27 9.39 0.38 0.84
C TRP A 27 10.89 0.16 0.96
N ALA A 28 11.67 1.22 0.82
CA ALA A 28 13.10 1.21 1.06
C ALA A 28 13.52 2.33 2.01
N GLY A 29 14.11 1.95 3.14
CA GLY A 29 14.75 2.85 4.10
C GLY A 29 16.19 3.19 3.72
N LYS A 30 16.90 3.86 4.63
CA LYS A 30 18.28 4.32 4.41
C LYS A 30 19.28 3.18 4.21
N HIS A 31 19.03 2.02 4.79
CA HIS A 31 19.95 0.88 4.82
C HIS A 31 19.51 -0.27 3.91
N ASN A 32 18.69 0.02 2.90
CA ASN A 32 18.07 -0.98 2.03
C ASN A 32 17.21 -2.01 2.78
N THR A 33 16.85 -1.71 4.01
CA THR A 33 15.81 -2.42 4.73
C THR A 33 14.45 -1.92 4.29
N GLY A 34 13.48 -2.78 4.21
CA GLY A 34 12.16 -2.38 3.79
C GLY A 34 11.14 -3.50 3.81
N LEU A 35 10.02 -3.22 3.22
CA LEU A 35 8.90 -4.13 3.12
C LEU A 35 8.43 -4.20 1.67
N ASN A 36 8.48 -5.38 1.10
CA ASN A 36 7.79 -5.66 -0.15
C ASN A 36 6.31 -5.82 0.15
N PHE A 37 5.49 -5.10 -0.60
CA PHE A 37 4.06 -5.32 -0.58
C PHE A 37 3.71 -6.46 -1.50
N GLU A 38 2.85 -7.23 -1.01
CA GLU A 38 2.21 -8.32 -1.60
C GLU A 38 1.81 -8.16 -3.06
N PHE A 39 1.91 -9.23 -3.71
CA PHE A 39 1.48 -9.49 -5.07
C PHE A 39 0.35 -10.54 -5.07
N ALA A 40 -0.45 -10.55 -6.10
CA ALA A 40 -1.47 -11.58 -6.27
C ALA A 40 -0.80 -12.92 -6.59
N GLU A 41 -0.92 -13.87 -5.66
CA GLU A 41 -0.38 -15.22 -5.80
C GLU A 41 -1.50 -16.28 -5.74
N ALA A 42 -1.39 -17.30 -6.55
CA ALA A 42 -2.27 -18.46 -6.50
C ALA A 42 -1.46 -19.76 -6.51
N PRO A 43 -2.01 -20.84 -5.94
CA PRO A 43 -1.39 -22.16 -6.02
C PRO A 43 -1.13 -22.60 -7.46
N ARG A 44 -0.14 -23.45 -7.62
CA ARG A 44 0.18 -24.06 -8.92
C ARG A 44 -1.04 -24.66 -9.59
N ARG A 45 -1.27 -24.32 -10.84
CA ARG A 45 -2.26 -25.00 -11.69
C ARG A 45 -1.75 -26.37 -12.14
N PRO A 46 -2.63 -27.33 -12.44
CA PRO A 46 -2.22 -28.69 -12.86
C PRO A 46 -1.25 -28.72 -14.06
N ASP A 47 -1.41 -27.76 -14.96
CA ASP A 47 -0.63 -27.61 -16.19
C ASP A 47 0.41 -26.47 -16.11
N GLY A 48 0.67 -25.97 -14.91
CA GLY A 48 1.65 -24.90 -14.61
C GLY A 48 2.93 -25.42 -13.97
N LEU A 49 3.93 -24.59 -14.01
CA LEU A 49 5.21 -24.80 -13.34
C LEU A 49 5.32 -23.85 -12.15
N ASP A 50 5.17 -24.34 -10.93
CA ASP A 50 5.19 -23.55 -9.70
C ASP A 50 3.91 -22.72 -9.45
N CYS A 51 3.89 -21.89 -8.41
CA CYS A 51 2.80 -20.95 -8.13
C CYS A 51 2.63 -19.93 -9.25
N ILE A 52 1.51 -19.25 -9.24
CA ILE A 52 1.17 -18.20 -10.21
C ILE A 52 1.21 -16.88 -9.47
N ASP A 53 2.17 -16.05 -9.80
CA ASP A 53 2.32 -14.74 -9.18
C ASP A 53 2.76 -13.65 -10.16
N THR A 54 2.68 -12.40 -9.72
CA THR A 54 3.10 -11.25 -10.51
C THR A 54 4.61 -11.05 -10.54
N ALA A 55 5.32 -11.52 -9.52
CA ALA A 55 6.78 -11.39 -9.40
C ALA A 55 7.53 -12.42 -10.26
N SER A 56 6.86 -13.47 -10.74
CA SER A 56 7.43 -14.44 -11.68
C SER A 56 7.80 -13.85 -13.04
N ASP A 57 7.25 -12.70 -13.42
CA ASP A 57 7.50 -12.05 -14.71
C ASP A 57 8.87 -11.33 -14.77
N LYS A 58 9.94 -12.07 -14.58
CA LYS A 58 11.32 -11.52 -14.51
C LYS A 58 11.79 -10.80 -15.78
N GLU A 59 11.22 -11.12 -16.93
CA GLU A 59 11.54 -10.47 -18.20
C GLU A 59 10.62 -9.30 -18.55
N LEU A 60 9.69 -8.94 -17.66
CA LEU A 60 8.73 -7.88 -17.85
C LEU A 60 7.88 -8.06 -19.13
N ARG A 61 7.47 -9.29 -19.38
CA ARG A 61 6.58 -9.58 -20.51
C ARG A 61 5.16 -9.11 -20.22
N ARG A 62 4.74 -9.18 -18.95
CA ARG A 62 3.38 -9.01 -18.45
C ARG A 62 3.21 -7.83 -17.52
N SER A 63 4.30 -7.37 -16.91
CA SER A 63 4.29 -6.28 -15.92
C SER A 63 4.59 -4.93 -16.55
N ARG A 64 3.87 -3.90 -16.09
CA ARG A 64 4.05 -2.51 -16.52
C ARG A 64 3.86 -1.58 -15.33
N VAL A 65 4.68 -0.54 -15.28
CA VAL A 65 4.53 0.56 -14.33
C VAL A 65 4.38 1.88 -15.06
N GLN A 66 3.49 2.74 -14.59
CA GLN A 66 3.20 4.05 -15.17
C GLN A 66 3.07 5.10 -14.07
N ILE A 67 3.74 6.22 -14.24
CA ILE A 67 3.45 7.43 -13.46
C ILE A 67 2.23 8.09 -14.11
N ILE A 68 1.11 8.07 -13.40
CA ILE A 68 -0.16 8.67 -13.87
C ILE A 68 -0.20 10.15 -13.50
N GLU A 69 0.33 10.50 -12.32
CA GLU A 69 0.36 11.85 -11.79
C GLU A 69 1.63 12.04 -10.94
N ALA A 70 2.28 13.19 -11.08
CA ALA A 70 3.40 13.58 -10.23
C ALA A 70 3.32 15.09 -10.02
N THR A 71 2.68 15.50 -8.92
CA THR A 71 2.42 16.89 -8.54
C THR A 71 2.90 17.15 -7.12
N PRO A 72 3.01 18.41 -6.68
CA PRO A 72 3.30 18.71 -5.28
C PRO A 72 2.26 18.17 -4.29
N ALA A 73 1.00 18.02 -4.72
CA ALA A 73 -0.08 17.55 -3.85
C ALA A 73 -0.20 16.03 -3.81
N ARG A 74 0.17 15.33 -4.90
CA ARG A 74 0.02 13.88 -5.00
C ARG A 74 0.94 13.27 -6.06
N VAL A 75 1.43 12.07 -5.77
CA VAL A 75 2.01 11.16 -6.76
C VAL A 75 1.09 9.95 -6.92
N HIS A 76 0.75 9.61 -8.15
CA HIS A 76 -0.02 8.41 -8.50
C HIS A 76 0.79 7.56 -9.45
N VAL A 77 1.08 6.34 -9.02
CA VAL A 77 1.75 5.31 -9.82
C VAL A 77 0.80 4.12 -9.97
N ARG A 78 0.70 3.62 -11.19
CA ARG A 78 -0.04 2.38 -11.51
C ARG A 78 0.93 1.28 -11.88
N TRP A 79 0.75 0.12 -11.27
CA TRP A 79 1.38 -1.14 -11.65
C TRP A 79 0.31 -2.09 -12.16
N THR A 80 0.53 -2.65 -13.34
CA THR A 80 -0.36 -3.67 -13.93
C THR A 80 0.46 -4.89 -14.24
N ALA A 81 -0.03 -6.07 -13.83
CA ALA A 81 0.60 -7.35 -14.05
C ALA A 81 -0.42 -8.43 -14.42
N GLN A 82 0.02 -9.40 -15.19
CA GLN A 82 -0.69 -10.66 -15.38
C GLN A 82 0.07 -11.72 -14.57
N PRO A 83 -0.53 -12.26 -13.49
CA PRO A 83 0.10 -13.34 -12.76
C PRO A 83 0.47 -14.50 -13.68
N CYS A 84 1.68 -15.00 -13.55
CA CYS A 84 2.18 -16.07 -14.40
C CYS A 84 3.02 -17.05 -13.61
N ASP A 85 3.28 -18.25 -14.18
CA ASP A 85 4.24 -19.18 -13.63
C ASP A 85 5.69 -18.90 -14.09
N LEU A 86 6.63 -19.73 -13.68
CA LEU A 86 8.05 -19.60 -14.05
C LEU A 86 8.33 -19.77 -15.56
N ASN A 87 7.39 -20.31 -16.33
CA ASN A 87 7.45 -20.36 -17.78
C ASN A 87 6.75 -19.19 -18.47
N TYR A 88 6.34 -18.18 -17.70
CA TYR A 88 5.56 -17.02 -18.19
C TYR A 88 4.18 -17.39 -18.74
N LYS A 89 3.67 -18.57 -18.41
CA LYS A 89 2.31 -18.97 -18.75
C LYS A 89 1.33 -18.18 -17.89
N VAL A 90 0.27 -17.68 -18.51
CA VAL A 90 -0.83 -16.96 -17.89
C VAL A 90 -2.14 -17.66 -18.14
N TRP A 91 -3.12 -17.45 -17.29
CA TRP A 91 -4.46 -18.06 -17.37
C TRP A 91 -5.58 -17.04 -17.58
N GLY A 92 -5.20 -15.78 -17.81
CA GLY A 92 -6.13 -14.70 -18.15
C GLY A 92 -6.46 -13.73 -17.03
N GLU A 93 -5.89 -13.93 -15.85
CA GLU A 93 -6.03 -13.04 -14.71
C GLU A 93 -5.22 -11.76 -14.90
N THR A 94 -5.66 -10.70 -14.25
CA THR A 94 -4.96 -9.40 -14.24
C THR A 94 -5.04 -8.78 -12.85
N ALA A 95 -3.89 -8.32 -12.36
CA ALA A 95 -3.78 -7.46 -11.19
C ALA A 95 -3.43 -6.03 -11.64
N THR A 96 -4.22 -5.07 -11.19
CA THR A 96 -3.92 -3.64 -11.38
C THR A 96 -3.86 -3.00 -10.00
N GLU A 97 -2.73 -2.39 -9.70
CA GLU A 97 -2.54 -1.70 -8.44
C GLU A 97 -2.26 -0.22 -8.66
N ASP A 98 -2.99 0.61 -7.94
CA ASP A 98 -2.84 2.05 -7.91
C ASP A 98 -2.29 2.49 -6.56
N PHE A 99 -1.22 3.26 -6.59
CA PHE A 99 -0.53 3.78 -5.41
C PHE A 99 -0.61 5.31 -5.42
N TYR A 100 -1.21 5.87 -4.38
CA TYR A 100 -1.35 7.31 -4.20
C TYR A 100 -0.53 7.75 -2.99
N PHE A 101 0.46 8.60 -3.18
CA PHE A 101 1.32 9.14 -2.12
C PHE A 101 1.09 10.63 -1.95
N TYR A 102 1.16 11.07 -0.70
CA TYR A 102 0.96 12.45 -0.29
C TYR A 102 2.18 12.98 0.47
N PRO A 103 2.30 14.31 0.65
CA PRO A 103 3.45 14.92 1.35
C PRO A 103 3.62 14.48 2.81
N ASP A 104 2.63 13.83 3.40
CA ASP A 104 2.66 13.33 4.78
C ASP A 104 3.47 12.03 4.98
N GLY A 105 4.01 11.45 3.91
CA GLY A 105 4.74 10.17 3.98
C GLY A 105 3.85 8.93 3.99
N PHE A 106 2.52 9.10 3.93
CA PHE A 106 1.54 8.03 3.81
C PHE A 106 0.96 7.98 2.41
N GLY A 107 0.56 6.79 2.03
CA GLY A 107 -0.14 6.54 0.78
C GLY A 107 -1.35 5.64 0.97
N SER A 108 -2.06 5.44 -0.11
CA SER A 108 -3.02 4.35 -0.25
C SER A 108 -2.59 3.45 -1.40
N ARG A 109 -2.73 2.16 -1.19
CA ARG A 109 -2.63 1.12 -2.21
C ARG A 109 -4.03 0.64 -2.53
N THR A 110 -4.37 0.56 -3.80
CA THR A 110 -5.60 -0.06 -4.27
C THR A 110 -5.25 -1.20 -5.20
N MET A 111 -5.77 -2.38 -4.94
CA MET A 111 -5.66 -3.51 -5.86
C MET A 111 -7.01 -3.77 -6.50
N THR A 112 -7.03 -3.91 -7.81
CA THR A 112 -8.13 -4.47 -8.59
C THR A 112 -7.66 -5.77 -9.19
N LEU A 113 -8.24 -6.89 -8.76
CA LEU A 113 -7.90 -8.22 -9.22
C LEU A 113 -9.05 -8.78 -10.05
N GLN A 114 -8.75 -9.14 -11.28
CA GLN A 114 -9.67 -9.81 -12.20
C GLN A 114 -9.25 -11.27 -12.34
N THR A 115 -10.14 -12.19 -11.98
CA THR A 115 -9.86 -13.64 -11.96
C THR A 115 -11.03 -14.44 -12.51
N GLU A 116 -10.80 -15.72 -12.74
CA GLU A 116 -11.92 -16.68 -12.83
C GLU A 116 -12.73 -16.67 -11.52
N PRO A 117 -14.06 -16.89 -11.56
CA PRO A 117 -14.91 -16.77 -10.36
C PRO A 117 -14.54 -17.70 -9.21
N LYS A 118 -13.97 -18.86 -9.52
CA LYS A 118 -13.55 -19.86 -8.54
C LYS A 118 -12.05 -19.82 -8.19
N ALA A 119 -11.29 -18.89 -8.79
CA ALA A 119 -9.87 -18.79 -8.51
C ALA A 119 -9.65 -18.27 -7.10
N GLU A 120 -8.75 -18.92 -6.39
CA GLU A 120 -8.27 -18.48 -5.08
C GLU A 120 -6.93 -17.81 -5.26
N TYR A 121 -6.81 -16.58 -4.73
CA TYR A 121 -5.59 -15.80 -4.72
C TYR A 121 -5.29 -15.35 -3.30
N GLU A 122 -4.04 -15.48 -2.92
CA GLU A 122 -3.47 -14.81 -1.76
C GLU A 122 -3.11 -13.37 -2.16
N ILE A 123 -3.46 -12.39 -1.32
CA ILE A 123 -3.24 -10.97 -1.61
C ILE A 123 -2.65 -10.21 -0.43
N GLU A 124 -2.18 -10.90 0.58
CA GLU A 124 -1.70 -10.36 1.85
C GLU A 124 -0.41 -11.08 2.31
N GLU A 125 0.59 -11.10 1.45
CA GLU A 125 1.91 -11.55 1.81
C GLU A 125 2.87 -10.37 1.92
N LEU A 126 3.54 -10.20 3.04
CA LEU A 126 4.50 -9.13 3.29
C LEU A 126 5.90 -9.73 3.47
N LEU A 127 6.84 -9.26 2.67
CA LEU A 127 8.21 -9.72 2.70
C LEU A 127 9.12 -8.63 3.26
N ILE A 128 9.74 -8.92 4.42
CA ILE A 128 10.66 -7.99 5.05
C ILE A 128 12.04 -8.16 4.41
N LEU A 129 12.59 -7.06 3.91
CA LEU A 129 13.90 -7.00 3.30
C LEU A 129 14.94 -6.62 4.35
N THR A 130 16.00 -7.38 4.45
CA THR A 130 17.16 -7.04 5.27
C THR A 130 18.34 -6.61 4.40
N PRO A 131 19.28 -5.81 4.92
CA PRO A 131 20.46 -5.41 4.13
C PRO A 131 21.35 -6.62 3.78
N PRO A 132 22.26 -6.47 2.82
CA PRO A 132 23.26 -7.50 2.52
C PRO A 132 23.95 -7.99 3.79
N ALA A 133 24.18 -9.29 3.90
CA ALA A 133 24.71 -9.96 5.10
C ALA A 133 23.86 -9.81 6.39
N GLY A 134 22.68 -9.20 6.28
CA GLY A 134 21.75 -9.03 7.40
C GLY A 134 20.88 -10.28 7.58
N TYR A 135 21.33 -11.24 8.36
CA TYR A 135 20.49 -12.41 8.69
C TYR A 135 19.31 -11.99 9.56
N PRO A 136 18.07 -12.37 9.22
CA PRO A 136 16.86 -11.93 9.91
C PRO A 136 16.90 -12.13 11.42
N LEU A 137 17.31 -13.31 11.87
CA LEU A 137 17.42 -13.65 13.31
C LEU A 137 18.47 -12.82 14.06
N ARG A 138 19.34 -12.08 13.35
CA ARG A 138 20.37 -11.24 13.97
C ARG A 138 20.08 -9.76 13.88
N VAL A 139 19.28 -9.34 12.89
CA VAL A 139 19.08 -7.92 12.58
C VAL A 139 17.66 -7.43 12.87
N LEU A 140 16.67 -8.31 12.83
CA LEU A 140 15.30 -7.96 13.15
C LEU A 140 15.07 -8.00 14.67
N PRO A 141 14.24 -7.10 15.21
CA PRO A 141 13.94 -7.09 16.63
C PRO A 141 13.05 -8.25 17.03
N GLU A 142 13.13 -8.69 18.30
CA GLU A 142 12.26 -9.74 18.82
C GLU A 142 10.78 -9.38 18.68
N ASN A 143 10.41 -8.16 19.04
CA ASN A 143 9.05 -7.64 18.83
C ASN A 143 8.95 -6.96 17.46
N LEU A 144 8.90 -7.76 16.41
CA LEU A 144 8.92 -7.30 15.03
C LEU A 144 7.65 -6.55 14.61
N VAL A 145 6.48 -7.01 15.07
CA VAL A 145 5.20 -6.44 14.66
C VAL A 145 4.36 -6.04 15.85
N ASP A 146 3.89 -4.79 15.84
CA ASP A 146 2.78 -4.37 16.69
C ASP A 146 1.46 -4.49 15.93
N VAL A 147 0.48 -5.07 16.56
CA VAL A 147 -0.91 -5.12 16.13
C VAL A 147 -1.68 -4.12 16.97
N LEU A 148 -2.05 -3.00 16.39
CA LEU A 148 -2.75 -1.90 17.05
C LEU A 148 -4.24 -1.95 16.72
N PHE A 149 -5.10 -2.05 17.71
CA PHE A 149 -6.55 -2.07 17.53
C PHE A 149 -7.15 -0.68 17.73
N ARG A 150 -8.25 -0.40 17.06
CA ARG A 150 -8.89 0.93 17.08
C ARG A 150 -9.42 1.36 18.45
N ASP A 151 -9.66 0.41 19.36
CA ASP A 151 -10.01 0.65 20.77
C ASP A 151 -8.81 1.10 21.63
N GLY A 152 -7.60 1.09 21.06
CA GLY A 152 -6.36 1.44 21.72
C GLY A 152 -5.61 0.24 22.31
N SER A 153 -6.17 -0.96 22.25
CA SER A 153 -5.45 -2.15 22.65
C SER A 153 -4.33 -2.50 21.67
N LYS A 154 -3.29 -3.16 22.18
CA LYS A 154 -2.09 -3.51 21.42
C LYS A 154 -1.68 -4.94 21.71
N ARG A 155 -1.18 -5.61 20.71
CA ARG A 155 -0.48 -6.88 20.81
C ARG A 155 0.86 -6.80 20.13
N GLU A 156 1.85 -7.49 20.65
CA GLU A 156 3.17 -7.59 20.05
C GLU A 156 3.39 -9.02 19.54
N LEU A 157 3.74 -9.12 18.26
CA LEU A 157 4.10 -10.40 17.68
C LEU A 157 5.62 -10.53 17.72
N LYS A 158 6.07 -11.54 18.44
CA LYS A 158 7.48 -11.89 18.54
C LYS A 158 7.96 -12.55 17.25
N TYR A 159 9.22 -12.34 16.96
CA TYR A 159 9.86 -12.95 15.82
C TYR A 159 10.91 -13.99 16.28
N PRO A 160 10.94 -15.19 15.73
CA PRO A 160 9.95 -15.76 14.82
C PRO A 160 8.65 -16.19 15.52
N LEU A 161 7.51 -16.02 14.85
CA LEU A 161 6.23 -16.55 15.27
C LEU A 161 5.83 -17.67 14.32
N LEU A 162 5.60 -18.85 14.85
CA LEU A 162 5.17 -20.01 14.07
C LEU A 162 3.67 -20.25 14.26
N ALA A 163 2.99 -20.65 13.22
CA ALA A 163 1.55 -20.91 13.24
C ALA A 163 1.11 -22.03 14.21
N GLN A 164 2.06 -22.83 14.68
CA GLN A 164 1.80 -23.92 15.65
C GLN A 164 1.84 -23.47 17.11
N GLU A 165 2.08 -22.18 17.37
CA GLU A 165 2.05 -21.70 18.76
C GLU A 165 0.62 -21.76 19.32
N PRO A 166 0.42 -22.25 20.57
CA PRO A 166 -0.91 -22.54 21.12
C PRO A 166 -1.85 -21.34 21.18
N ASP A 167 -1.31 -20.13 21.30
CA ASP A 167 -2.08 -18.89 21.43
C ASP A 167 -2.19 -18.10 20.11
N TYR A 168 -1.77 -18.67 19.00
CA TYR A 168 -1.70 -17.99 17.73
C TYR A 168 -3.03 -17.37 17.28
N GLU A 169 -4.11 -18.15 17.29
CA GLU A 169 -5.44 -17.64 16.90
C GLU A 169 -5.96 -16.58 17.87
N LYS A 170 -5.65 -16.72 19.17
CA LYS A 170 -6.01 -15.75 20.18
C LYS A 170 -5.23 -14.45 20.02
N LEU A 171 -3.95 -14.52 19.67
CA LEU A 171 -3.13 -13.35 19.36
C LEU A 171 -3.70 -12.56 18.18
N MET A 172 -4.31 -13.25 17.23
CA MET A 172 -4.80 -12.67 15.99
C MET A 172 -6.31 -12.39 15.98
N SER A 173 -7.06 -12.81 16.99
CA SER A 173 -8.48 -12.50 17.10
C SER A 173 -8.71 -11.07 17.57
N GLY A 174 -9.59 -10.34 16.92
CA GLY A 174 -10.04 -9.00 17.30
C GLY A 174 -11.34 -8.66 16.59
N GLU A 175 -12.15 -7.83 17.23
CA GLU A 175 -13.45 -7.40 16.66
C GLU A 175 -13.33 -6.27 15.63
N GLN A 176 -12.16 -5.61 15.57
CA GLN A 176 -11.93 -4.45 14.72
C GLN A 176 -10.70 -4.66 13.85
N PRO A 177 -10.70 -4.10 12.62
CA PRO A 177 -9.53 -4.15 11.76
C PRO A 177 -8.31 -3.55 12.46
N PRO A 178 -7.23 -4.30 12.64
CA PRO A 178 -6.02 -3.79 13.23
C PRO A 178 -5.17 -3.02 12.23
N LEU A 179 -4.35 -2.12 12.75
CA LEU A 179 -3.21 -1.55 12.05
C LEU A 179 -1.96 -2.34 12.43
N TYR A 180 -1.14 -2.66 11.45
CA TYR A 180 0.17 -3.27 11.67
C TYR A 180 1.27 -2.23 11.59
N ARG A 181 2.16 -2.24 12.59
CA ARG A 181 3.43 -1.55 12.56
C ARG A 181 4.55 -2.59 12.54
N ILE A 182 5.33 -2.62 11.47
CA ILE A 182 6.39 -3.60 11.22
C ILE A 182 7.74 -2.89 11.33
N ARG A 183 8.59 -3.36 12.26
CA ARG A 183 9.91 -2.79 12.53
C ARG A 183 10.98 -3.47 11.71
N PHE A 184 12.02 -2.73 11.36
CA PHE A 184 13.14 -3.24 10.56
C PHE A 184 14.45 -3.41 11.35
N GLY A 185 14.44 -3.10 12.64
CA GLY A 185 15.62 -3.18 13.49
C GLY A 185 16.17 -1.81 13.89
N ALA A 186 17.18 -1.82 14.78
CA ALA A 186 17.66 -0.63 15.47
C ALA A 186 18.30 0.44 14.56
N ARG A 187 18.70 0.08 13.35
CA ARG A 187 19.32 1.02 12.40
C ARG A 187 18.31 1.77 11.53
N GLU A 188 17.08 1.29 11.46
CA GLU A 188 16.02 1.92 10.67
C GLU A 188 14.94 2.47 11.62
N PRO A 189 14.90 3.79 11.84
CA PRO A 189 13.96 4.39 12.78
C PRO A 189 12.51 4.34 12.30
N LEU A 190 12.30 4.27 11.00
CA LEU A 190 10.97 4.19 10.42
C LEU A 190 10.46 2.75 10.47
N SER A 191 9.18 2.59 10.79
CA SER A 191 8.47 1.32 10.72
C SER A 191 7.46 1.35 9.58
N ALA A 192 7.26 0.23 8.92
CA ALA A 192 6.18 0.13 7.94
C ALA A 192 4.82 0.10 8.65
N VAL A 193 3.88 0.81 8.08
CA VAL A 193 2.49 0.89 8.53
C VAL A 193 1.61 0.28 7.45
N TYR A 194 0.70 -0.59 7.87
CA TYR A 194 -0.19 -1.30 6.99
C TYR A 194 -1.57 -1.47 7.65
N PHE A 195 -2.63 -1.02 6.97
CA PHE A 195 -3.99 -1.09 7.49
C PHE A 195 -5.00 -1.30 6.38
N ASN A 196 -5.87 -2.30 6.55
CA ASN A 196 -7.03 -2.52 5.68
C ASN A 196 -8.32 -2.50 6.51
N PRO A 197 -9.26 -1.60 6.21
CA PRO A 197 -10.50 -1.49 6.97
C PRO A 197 -11.46 -2.68 6.78
N GLY A 198 -11.26 -3.51 5.76
CA GLY A 198 -12.07 -4.69 5.49
C GLY A 198 -11.67 -5.95 6.30
N TRP A 199 -10.60 -5.90 7.07
CA TRP A 199 -10.21 -7.01 7.93
C TRP A 199 -11.10 -7.09 9.18
N ASN A 200 -11.83 -8.19 9.34
CA ASN A 200 -12.60 -8.48 10.54
C ASN A 200 -11.90 -9.50 11.45
N ARG A 201 -11.09 -10.35 10.87
CA ARG A 201 -10.27 -11.36 11.52
C ARG A 201 -9.00 -11.56 10.72
N LEU A 202 -7.89 -11.55 11.40
CA LEU A 202 -6.62 -11.89 10.77
C LEU A 202 -6.09 -13.21 11.30
N PRO A 203 -6.00 -14.21 10.49
CA PRO A 203 -5.03 -15.25 10.70
C PRO A 203 -3.72 -14.85 10.03
N VAL A 204 -2.75 -14.31 10.76
CA VAL A 204 -1.36 -14.38 10.34
C VAL A 204 -0.98 -15.84 10.31
N MET A 205 -0.63 -16.37 9.15
CA MET A 205 -0.24 -17.77 9.03
C MET A 205 1.14 -18.03 9.62
N ALA A 206 2.06 -17.13 9.43
CA ALA A 206 3.39 -17.22 9.99
C ALA A 206 4.11 -15.87 9.95
N LEU A 207 4.88 -15.58 10.98
CA LEU A 207 5.90 -14.55 10.99
C LEU A 207 7.22 -15.29 11.21
N ARG A 208 7.88 -15.66 10.13
CA ARG A 208 9.03 -16.56 10.17
C ARG A 208 10.16 -16.04 9.32
N PRO A 209 11.41 -16.37 9.68
CA PRO A 209 12.48 -16.28 8.71
C PRO A 209 12.11 -17.16 7.53
N PHE A 210 12.48 -16.72 6.35
CA PHE A 210 12.25 -17.51 5.13
C PHE A 210 12.91 -18.88 5.17
N TYR A 211 13.79 -19.10 6.11
CA TYR A 211 14.44 -20.36 6.44
C TYR A 211 13.69 -21.08 7.56
N SER A 212 12.57 -21.64 7.28
CA SER A 212 11.90 -22.50 8.26
C SER A 212 12.60 -23.85 8.41
N GLN A 213 12.56 -24.40 9.62
CA GLN A 213 12.97 -25.77 9.92
C GLN A 213 14.48 -26.07 9.88
N GLY A 214 15.33 -25.10 10.21
CA GLY A 214 16.78 -25.34 10.29
C GLY A 214 17.46 -25.56 8.95
N GLN A 215 16.71 -25.51 7.87
CA GLN A 215 17.25 -25.50 6.53
C GLN A 215 17.22 -24.07 6.01
N MET A 216 18.37 -23.57 5.61
CA MET A 216 18.41 -22.33 4.85
C MET A 216 17.82 -22.62 3.47
N VAL A 217 16.52 -22.40 3.34
CA VAL A 217 15.89 -22.28 2.04
C VAL A 217 16.28 -20.91 1.52
N THR A 218 17.14 -20.91 0.57
CA THR A 218 17.64 -19.70 0.00
C THR A 218 16.58 -18.94 -0.74
N PRO A 219 16.81 -17.64 -0.89
CA PRO A 219 16.16 -16.81 -1.88
C PRO A 219 16.19 -17.37 -3.31
N PHE A 220 17.02 -18.35 -3.60
CA PHE A 220 17.10 -18.97 -4.92
C PHE A 220 16.02 -19.95 -5.24
N TYR A 221 15.58 -20.68 -4.26
CA TYR A 221 14.49 -21.62 -4.45
C TYR A 221 13.20 -20.87 -4.79
N TRP A 222 13.08 -19.68 -4.23
CA TRP A 222 11.95 -18.77 -4.45
C TRP A 222 12.30 -17.66 -5.44
N GLY A 223 13.02 -18.02 -6.46
CA GLY A 223 13.51 -17.17 -7.52
C GLY A 223 12.52 -16.32 -8.25
N ASN A 224 11.29 -16.63 -8.07
CA ASN A 224 10.16 -15.91 -8.58
C ASN A 224 9.84 -14.65 -7.76
N HIS A 225 10.08 -14.63 -6.45
CA HIS A 225 9.55 -13.56 -5.60
C HIS A 225 10.42 -12.32 -5.52
N LEU A 226 11.73 -12.42 -5.48
CA LEU A 226 12.59 -11.26 -5.36
C LEU A 226 13.82 -11.29 -6.27
N PRO A 227 14.44 -10.12 -6.47
CA PRO A 227 15.30 -9.82 -7.60
C PRO A 227 16.52 -10.70 -7.76
N LEU A 228 16.95 -11.38 -6.73
CA LEU A 228 18.14 -12.20 -6.76
C LEU A 228 18.02 -13.49 -7.51
N ALA A 229 16.86 -13.87 -7.83
CA ALA A 229 16.61 -15.25 -8.08
C ALA A 229 16.10 -15.53 -9.48
N ARG A 230 16.68 -14.86 -10.45
CA ARG A 230 16.43 -15.18 -11.85
C ARG A 230 16.91 -16.57 -12.24
N ARG A 231 17.86 -17.15 -11.50
CA ARG A 231 18.38 -18.49 -11.74
C ARG A 231 18.97 -19.05 -10.46
N LYS A 232 18.90 -20.35 -10.28
CA LYS A 232 19.69 -21.06 -9.29
C LYS A 232 21.17 -20.84 -9.64
N PRO A 233 21.95 -20.10 -8.85
CA PRO A 233 23.35 -19.94 -9.14
C PRO A 233 24.07 -21.29 -8.94
N THR A 234 24.66 -21.75 -9.96
CA THR A 234 25.58 -22.87 -9.85
C THR A 234 26.89 -22.36 -9.27
N GLY A 235 27.37 -22.95 -8.18
CA GLY A 235 28.69 -22.67 -7.62
C GLY A 235 28.76 -21.63 -6.50
N HIS A 236 27.67 -20.98 -6.13
CA HIS A 236 27.60 -20.09 -4.97
C HIS A 236 26.85 -20.79 -3.84
N ASN A 237 27.34 -20.64 -2.63
CA ASN A 237 26.57 -21.00 -1.47
C ASN A 237 25.59 -19.85 -1.11
N ILE A 238 24.70 -20.14 -0.23
CA ILE A 238 23.64 -19.23 0.22
C ILE A 238 24.17 -18.01 0.94
N ASP A 239 25.17 -18.23 1.76
CA ASP A 239 25.77 -17.19 2.58
C ASP A 239 26.46 -16.14 1.72
N ASP A 240 27.10 -16.56 0.62
CA ASP A 240 27.72 -15.63 -0.33
C ASP A 240 26.72 -14.70 -0.96
N LEU A 241 25.56 -15.18 -1.30
CA LEU A 241 24.53 -14.39 -1.95
C LEU A 241 23.77 -13.49 -0.97
N ALA A 242 23.46 -13.99 0.22
CA ALA A 242 22.92 -13.17 1.29
C ALA A 242 23.88 -12.05 1.69
N SER A 243 25.20 -12.26 1.51
CA SER A 243 26.22 -11.24 1.76
C SER A 243 26.27 -10.14 0.70
N MET A 244 25.89 -10.44 -0.54
CA MET A 244 26.05 -9.52 -1.67
C MET A 244 24.83 -8.64 -1.93
N THR A 245 23.64 -9.05 -1.51
CA THR A 245 22.41 -8.39 -1.93
C THR A 245 21.33 -8.42 -0.85
N PRO A 246 20.43 -7.43 -0.83
CA PRO A 246 19.19 -7.52 -0.08
C PRO A 246 18.38 -8.72 -0.55
N ALA A 247 17.79 -9.43 0.39
CA ALA A 247 16.95 -10.58 0.12
C ALA A 247 15.68 -10.51 0.97
N HIS A 248 14.64 -11.22 0.57
CA HIS A 248 13.53 -11.39 1.48
C HIS A 248 13.89 -12.45 2.52
N ASN A 249 13.94 -12.04 3.73
CA ASN A 249 14.48 -12.87 4.80
C ASN A 249 13.48 -13.14 5.92
N ALA A 250 12.37 -12.46 5.90
CA ALA A 250 11.25 -12.73 6.79
C ALA A 250 9.96 -12.51 6.04
N MET A 251 9.04 -13.42 6.20
CA MET A 251 7.74 -13.41 5.57
C MET A 251 6.66 -13.32 6.63
N MET A 252 5.68 -12.46 6.38
CA MET A 252 4.45 -12.40 7.12
C MET A 252 3.33 -12.71 6.14
N SER A 253 2.66 -13.84 6.31
CA SER A 253 1.60 -14.31 5.42
C SER A 253 0.30 -14.45 6.20
N TRP A 254 -0.79 -13.95 5.62
CA TRP A 254 -2.14 -14.06 6.16
C TRP A 254 -2.92 -15.25 5.60
N GLY A 255 -2.28 -16.07 4.81
CA GLY A 255 -2.92 -17.21 4.17
C GLY A 255 -3.93 -16.82 3.09
N HIS A 256 -4.74 -17.78 2.69
CA HIS A 256 -5.72 -17.59 1.61
C HIS A 256 -6.96 -16.78 2.02
N ARG A 257 -6.97 -16.16 3.19
CA ARG A 257 -8.08 -15.28 3.60
C ARG A 257 -7.87 -13.88 3.06
N ARG A 258 -8.93 -13.30 2.54
CA ARG A 258 -8.94 -11.97 1.97
C ARG A 258 -9.74 -11.01 2.85
N PRO A 259 -9.35 -9.73 2.91
CA PRO A 259 -10.20 -8.70 3.50
C PRO A 259 -11.52 -8.60 2.74
N GLN A 260 -12.53 -8.02 3.37
CA GLN A 260 -13.76 -7.66 2.66
C GLN A 260 -13.42 -6.68 1.54
N PRO A 261 -13.75 -6.96 0.28
CA PRO A 261 -13.50 -6.04 -0.82
C PRO A 261 -14.39 -4.80 -0.72
N LEU A 262 -13.89 -3.67 -1.19
CA LEU A 262 -14.70 -2.45 -1.39
C LEU A 262 -15.75 -2.64 -2.49
N GLU A 263 -15.38 -3.40 -3.51
CA GLU A 263 -16.22 -3.72 -4.65
C GLU A 263 -16.00 -5.18 -5.03
N SER A 264 -17.09 -5.90 -5.33
CA SER A 264 -17.04 -7.25 -5.89
C SER A 264 -18.15 -7.41 -6.91
N ARG A 265 -17.80 -7.85 -8.10
CA ARG A 265 -18.77 -8.15 -9.16
C ARG A 265 -18.30 -9.30 -10.04
N THR A 266 -19.25 -10.03 -10.60
CA THR A 266 -19.01 -11.07 -11.59
C THR A 266 -19.77 -10.73 -12.88
N ALA A 267 -19.08 -10.73 -14.01
CA ALA A 267 -19.65 -10.38 -15.30
C ALA A 267 -18.89 -11.06 -16.44
N GLU A 268 -19.56 -11.24 -17.58
CA GLU A 268 -18.86 -11.59 -18.82
C GLU A 268 -18.03 -10.40 -19.29
N MET A 269 -16.74 -10.63 -19.48
CA MET A 269 -15.80 -9.62 -19.97
C MET A 269 -14.57 -10.29 -20.60
N PRO A 270 -13.83 -9.57 -21.44
CA PRO A 270 -12.53 -10.05 -21.91
C PRO A 270 -11.56 -10.23 -20.75
N ASP A 271 -10.89 -11.39 -20.73
CA ASP A 271 -9.76 -11.63 -19.85
C ASP A 271 -8.45 -11.02 -20.41
N ALA A 272 -7.35 -11.21 -19.73
CA ALA A 272 -6.04 -10.71 -20.17
C ALA A 272 -5.52 -11.34 -21.48
N LEU A 273 -6.13 -12.43 -21.93
CA LEU A 273 -5.82 -13.10 -23.20
C LEU A 273 -6.77 -12.64 -24.34
N GLY A 274 -7.73 -11.75 -24.03
CA GLY A 274 -8.75 -11.29 -24.97
C GLY A 274 -9.91 -12.25 -25.19
N VAL A 275 -10.04 -13.28 -24.36
CA VAL A 275 -11.14 -14.25 -24.40
C VAL A 275 -12.27 -13.76 -23.52
N THR A 276 -13.46 -13.58 -24.09
CA THR A 276 -14.67 -13.24 -23.32
C THR A 276 -15.14 -14.44 -22.53
N ARG A 277 -15.17 -14.30 -21.22
CA ARG A 277 -15.66 -15.31 -20.28
C ARG A 277 -16.17 -14.68 -18.98
N MET A 278 -16.80 -15.48 -18.15
CA MET A 278 -17.22 -15.03 -16.83
C MET A 278 -15.99 -14.74 -15.95
N MET A 279 -15.86 -13.50 -15.51
CA MET A 279 -14.76 -13.05 -14.65
C MET A 279 -15.31 -12.45 -13.37
N LYS A 280 -14.56 -12.61 -12.28
CA LYS A 280 -14.77 -11.95 -11.00
C LYS A 280 -13.79 -10.79 -10.89
N VAL A 281 -14.30 -9.61 -10.56
CA VAL A 281 -13.49 -8.41 -10.30
C VAL A 281 -13.71 -8.00 -8.86
N GLU A 282 -12.64 -7.94 -8.10
CA GLU A 282 -12.64 -7.50 -6.71
C GLU A 282 -11.66 -6.36 -6.52
N LYS A 283 -11.98 -5.45 -5.59
CA LYS A 283 -11.16 -4.29 -5.30
C LYS A 283 -10.98 -4.11 -3.80
N TRP A 284 -9.76 -3.80 -3.39
CA TRP A 284 -9.40 -3.49 -2.00
C TRP A 284 -8.60 -2.19 -1.94
N ALA A 285 -8.56 -1.58 -0.75
CA ALA A 285 -7.71 -0.42 -0.48
C ALA A 285 -7.06 -0.52 0.90
N TRP A 286 -5.80 -0.12 0.97
CA TRP A 286 -4.99 -0.10 2.18
C TRP A 286 -4.40 1.29 2.41
N LEU A 287 -4.27 1.65 3.69
CA LEU A 287 -3.37 2.70 4.11
C LEU A 287 -1.98 2.11 4.27
N ILE A 288 -0.98 2.74 3.67
CA ILE A 288 0.41 2.31 3.71
C ILE A 288 1.33 3.49 4.04
N GLY A 289 2.44 3.23 4.71
CA GLY A 289 3.41 4.27 5.01
C GLY A 289 4.69 3.73 5.63
N LEU A 290 5.75 4.58 5.68
CA LEU A 290 6.85 4.43 6.61
C LEU A 290 6.82 5.60 7.59
N SER A 291 6.83 5.31 8.89
CA SER A 291 6.62 6.32 9.92
C SER A 291 7.36 5.98 11.22
N ASP A 292 7.79 7.01 11.94
CA ASP A 292 8.27 6.97 13.32
C ASP A 292 7.19 7.39 14.33
N ALA A 293 5.95 7.61 13.86
CA ALA A 293 4.84 8.03 14.71
C ALA A 293 4.55 7.01 15.84
N ASP A 294 4.09 7.53 16.96
CA ASP A 294 3.64 6.72 18.10
C ASP A 294 2.31 5.99 17.82
N ASP A 295 1.94 5.11 18.74
CA ASP A 295 0.73 4.28 18.62
C ASP A 295 -0.55 5.12 18.50
N ALA A 296 -0.63 6.22 19.27
CA ALA A 296 -1.80 7.10 19.27
C ALA A 296 -1.99 7.77 17.92
N ARG A 297 -0.91 8.27 17.33
CA ARG A 297 -0.92 8.90 16.00
C ARG A 297 -1.23 7.91 14.89
N LEU A 298 -0.69 6.70 14.96
CA LEU A 298 -1.00 5.65 13.99
C LEU A 298 -2.47 5.22 14.06
N LEU A 299 -3.05 5.16 15.26
CA LEU A 299 -4.47 4.87 15.42
C LEU A 299 -5.36 6.02 14.92
N GLU A 300 -4.94 7.28 15.05
CA GLU A 300 -5.64 8.40 14.39
C GLU A 300 -5.65 8.22 12.86
N TRP A 301 -4.53 7.81 12.27
CA TRP A 301 -4.44 7.51 10.84
C TRP A 301 -5.41 6.41 10.41
N SER A 302 -5.46 5.28 11.13
CA SER A 302 -6.37 4.18 10.79
C SER A 302 -7.84 4.57 10.89
N ARG A 303 -8.19 5.36 11.93
CA ARG A 303 -9.56 5.89 12.11
C ARG A 303 -9.92 6.86 11.00
N SER A 304 -9.03 7.79 10.68
CA SER A 304 -9.22 8.77 9.60
C SER A 304 -9.40 8.10 8.23
N PHE A 305 -8.61 7.07 7.94
CA PHE A 305 -8.71 6.32 6.68
C PHE A 305 -10.04 5.56 6.58
N ALA A 306 -10.47 4.93 7.68
CA ALA A 306 -11.70 4.14 7.70
C ALA A 306 -12.98 4.98 7.79
N THR A 307 -12.89 6.22 8.28
CA THR A 307 -14.07 7.05 8.56
C THR A 307 -13.87 8.46 8.02
N PRO A 308 -14.29 8.72 6.77
CA PRO A 308 -14.18 10.04 6.17
C PRO A 308 -15.05 11.07 6.92
N PRO A 309 -14.67 12.35 6.94
CA PRO A 309 -15.46 13.40 7.53
C PRO A 309 -16.74 13.68 6.71
N LYS A 310 -17.79 14.16 7.37
CA LYS A 310 -18.91 14.77 6.66
C LYS A 310 -18.48 16.12 6.12
N VAL A 311 -18.80 16.40 4.87
CA VAL A 311 -18.49 17.69 4.22
C VAL A 311 -19.77 18.28 3.65
N GLU A 312 -19.97 19.56 3.91
CA GLU A 312 -21.01 20.39 3.27
C GLU A 312 -20.29 21.49 2.48
N ALA A 313 -20.80 21.83 1.29
CA ALA A 313 -20.12 22.72 0.38
C ALA A 313 -21.05 23.84 -0.12
N GLU A 314 -20.51 25.06 -0.14
CA GLU A 314 -21.08 26.22 -0.82
C GLU A 314 -20.13 26.63 -1.96
N GLY A 315 -20.65 26.88 -3.16
CA GLY A 315 -19.86 27.22 -4.34
C GLY A 315 -19.23 26.01 -5.04
N ALA A 316 -19.48 24.82 -4.51
CA ALA A 316 -19.15 23.53 -5.13
C ALA A 316 -20.22 22.50 -4.79
N LYS A 317 -20.28 21.42 -5.57
CA LYS A 317 -21.15 20.26 -5.30
C LYS A 317 -20.30 19.03 -4.97
N LEU A 318 -20.74 18.29 -3.95
CA LEU A 318 -20.24 16.94 -3.72
C LEU A 318 -20.61 16.01 -4.87
N ARG A 319 -19.65 15.21 -5.30
CA ARG A 319 -19.89 14.19 -6.33
C ARG A 319 -20.58 12.96 -5.72
N SER A 320 -20.95 12.01 -6.55
CA SER A 320 -21.42 10.70 -6.12
C SER A 320 -20.46 9.61 -6.64
N PRO A 321 -19.77 8.87 -5.76
CA PRO A 321 -19.72 9.06 -4.30
C PRO A 321 -19.02 10.35 -3.90
N ALA A 322 -19.35 10.88 -2.71
CA ALA A 322 -18.75 12.11 -2.19
C ALA A 322 -17.31 11.94 -1.71
N TYR A 323 -16.93 10.71 -1.37
CA TYR A 323 -15.60 10.35 -0.91
C TYR A 323 -15.07 9.15 -1.69
N ASN A 324 -13.78 9.19 -2.01
CA ASN A 324 -13.09 8.08 -2.63
C ASN A 324 -12.01 7.54 -1.69
N THR A 325 -12.21 6.33 -1.17
CA THR A 325 -11.28 5.68 -0.22
C THR A 325 -9.92 5.41 -0.86
N GLU A 326 -9.89 5.06 -2.15
CA GLU A 326 -8.65 4.75 -2.87
C GLU A 326 -7.68 5.94 -2.88
N ARG A 327 -8.22 7.16 -2.97
CA ARG A 327 -7.46 8.41 -3.02
C ARG A 327 -7.54 9.22 -1.72
N ARG A 328 -8.14 8.69 -0.68
CA ARG A 328 -8.39 9.40 0.59
C ARG A 328 -9.02 10.79 0.40
N ALA A 329 -9.83 10.96 -0.62
CA ALA A 329 -10.23 12.29 -1.09
C ALA A 329 -11.73 12.51 -1.06
N THR A 330 -12.16 13.69 -0.58
CA THR A 330 -13.50 14.23 -0.81
C THR A 330 -13.58 14.78 -2.23
N LEU A 331 -14.61 14.38 -2.97
CA LEU A 331 -14.77 14.68 -4.39
C LEU A 331 -15.78 15.79 -4.60
N LEU A 332 -15.36 16.88 -5.23
CA LEU A 332 -16.17 18.07 -5.48
C LEU A 332 -16.12 18.50 -6.95
N THR A 333 -17.18 19.11 -7.41
CA THR A 333 -17.23 19.91 -8.65
C THR A 333 -17.40 21.36 -8.28
N VAL A 334 -16.45 22.20 -8.70
CA VAL A 334 -16.45 23.64 -8.42
C VAL A 334 -17.42 24.34 -9.36
N GLU A 335 -18.29 25.20 -8.79
CA GLU A 335 -19.31 25.97 -9.53
C GLU A 335 -19.07 27.47 -9.45
N LYS A 336 -18.35 27.95 -8.42
CA LYS A 336 -18.09 29.37 -8.20
C LYS A 336 -16.62 29.64 -7.87
N PRO A 337 -16.12 30.86 -8.13
CA PRO A 337 -14.73 31.21 -7.80
C PRO A 337 -14.39 31.16 -6.31
N ILE A 338 -15.40 31.18 -5.47
CA ILE A 338 -15.27 31.08 -4.01
C ILE A 338 -16.00 29.82 -3.57
N VAL A 339 -15.27 28.94 -2.90
CA VAL A 339 -15.79 27.69 -2.32
C VAL A 339 -15.60 27.73 -0.81
N SER A 340 -16.65 27.43 -0.07
CA SER A 340 -16.60 27.24 1.38
C SER A 340 -17.03 25.81 1.72
N LEU A 341 -16.20 25.11 2.49
CA LEU A 341 -16.47 23.75 2.95
C LEU A 341 -16.63 23.77 4.47
N THR A 342 -17.73 23.20 4.97
CA THR A 342 -17.87 22.87 6.38
C THR A 342 -17.54 21.40 6.57
N ILE A 343 -16.47 21.13 7.28
CA ILE A 343 -15.90 19.77 7.47
C ILE A 343 -16.19 19.35 8.90
N THR A 344 -16.95 18.28 9.09
CA THR A 344 -17.33 17.76 10.41
C THR A 344 -16.79 16.34 10.57
N PRO A 345 -15.62 16.18 11.20
CA PRO A 345 -15.04 14.88 11.46
C PRO A 345 -15.74 14.20 12.65
N SER A 346 -16.08 12.92 12.52
CA SER A 346 -16.55 12.07 13.64
C SER A 346 -15.38 11.44 14.41
N THR A 347 -14.22 11.35 13.77
CA THR A 347 -12.92 10.96 14.33
C THR A 347 -11.88 11.95 13.81
N PRO A 348 -10.71 12.11 14.45
CA PRO A 348 -9.67 12.99 13.92
C PRO A 348 -9.40 12.73 12.43
N CYS A 349 -9.61 13.75 11.59
CA CYS A 349 -9.36 13.67 10.17
C CYS A 349 -7.93 14.14 9.88
N VAL A 350 -7.06 13.17 9.59
CA VAL A 350 -5.63 13.39 9.42
C VAL A 350 -5.33 13.75 7.97
N HIS A 351 -4.71 14.90 7.77
CA HIS A 351 -4.29 15.42 6.46
C HIS A 351 -5.36 15.26 5.37
N PRO A 352 -6.51 15.93 5.50
CA PRO A 352 -7.61 15.77 4.55
C PRO A 352 -7.21 16.15 3.13
N VAL A 353 -7.76 15.42 2.18
CA VAL A 353 -7.56 15.61 0.75
C VAL A 353 -8.88 15.95 0.07
N PHE A 354 -8.86 16.93 -0.83
CA PHE A 354 -10.01 17.33 -1.65
C PHE A 354 -9.63 17.31 -3.13
N GLU A 355 -10.45 16.67 -3.95
CA GLU A 355 -10.36 16.77 -5.40
C GLU A 355 -11.43 17.71 -5.92
N LEU A 356 -11.01 18.81 -6.52
CA LEU A 356 -11.85 19.92 -6.97
C LEU A 356 -11.89 19.96 -8.51
N GLN A 357 -12.81 19.20 -9.08
CA GLN A 357 -13.01 19.18 -10.52
C GLN A 357 -13.54 20.51 -11.01
N GLY A 358 -12.97 21.06 -12.09
CA GLY A 358 -13.38 22.35 -12.66
C GLY A 358 -12.86 23.57 -11.90
N ALA A 359 -12.02 23.39 -10.89
CA ALA A 359 -11.39 24.51 -10.19
C ALA A 359 -10.41 25.25 -11.14
N PRO A 360 -10.34 26.59 -11.04
CA PRO A 360 -9.25 27.34 -11.67
C PRO A 360 -7.90 26.89 -11.11
N LYS A 361 -6.86 26.85 -11.96
CA LYS A 361 -5.53 26.39 -11.55
C LYS A 361 -4.90 27.22 -10.44
N THR A 362 -5.20 28.54 -10.42
CA THR A 362 -4.66 29.45 -9.44
C THR A 362 -5.58 29.52 -8.22
N LEU A 363 -5.06 29.11 -7.08
CA LEU A 363 -5.65 29.30 -5.77
C LEU A 363 -5.01 30.58 -5.19
N SER A 364 -5.80 31.67 -5.13
CA SER A 364 -5.30 32.97 -4.69
C SER A 364 -5.28 33.11 -3.17
N ARG A 365 -6.20 32.41 -2.49
CA ARG A 365 -6.28 32.44 -1.01
C ARG A 365 -6.91 31.15 -0.49
N LEU A 366 -6.36 30.65 0.60
CA LEU A 366 -6.87 29.51 1.34
C LEU A 366 -6.95 29.85 2.82
N GLU A 367 -8.13 29.67 3.43
CA GLU A 367 -8.37 29.98 4.84
C GLU A 367 -8.95 28.77 5.58
N LEU A 368 -8.47 28.55 6.80
CA LEU A 368 -9.01 27.54 7.72
C LEU A 368 -9.49 28.24 9.00
N ASP A 369 -10.80 28.21 9.28
CA ASP A 369 -11.45 28.93 10.40
C ASP A 369 -11.08 30.41 10.43
N GLY A 370 -10.99 31.05 9.26
CA GLY A 370 -10.67 32.49 9.11
C GLY A 370 -9.15 32.80 9.17
N ARG A 371 -8.29 31.84 9.47
CA ARG A 371 -6.83 31.99 9.39
C ARG A 371 -6.36 31.65 7.97
N GLU A 372 -5.65 32.55 7.34
CA GLU A 372 -5.00 32.29 6.06
C GLU A 372 -3.90 31.24 6.21
N LEU A 373 -3.88 30.27 5.32
CA LEU A 373 -2.89 29.21 5.28
C LEU A 373 -1.69 29.62 4.43
N THR A 374 -0.52 29.20 4.85
CA THR A 374 0.76 29.41 4.15
C THR A 374 1.13 28.22 3.29
N PRO A 375 2.09 28.33 2.35
CA PRO A 375 2.53 27.21 1.52
C PRO A 375 3.03 25.98 2.27
N SER A 376 3.38 26.09 3.56
CA SER A 376 3.74 24.97 4.43
C SER A 376 2.53 24.23 5.01
N ASP A 377 1.36 24.86 4.99
CA ASP A 377 0.13 24.33 5.57
C ASP A 377 -0.66 23.46 4.56
N TYR A 378 -0.31 23.49 3.26
CA TYR A 378 -1.03 22.75 2.22
C TYR A 378 -0.18 22.48 0.97
N ALA A 379 -0.67 21.60 0.12
CA ALA A 379 -0.20 21.46 -1.26
C ALA A 379 -1.39 21.53 -2.22
N TRP A 380 -1.23 22.28 -3.33
CA TRP A 380 -2.21 22.49 -4.38
C TRP A 380 -1.59 22.27 -5.75
N ASP A 381 -2.28 21.56 -6.65
CA ASP A 381 -1.79 21.28 -8.02
C ASP A 381 -2.73 21.78 -9.13
N GLY A 382 -3.79 22.50 -8.78
CA GLY A 382 -4.84 22.94 -9.70
C GLY A 382 -6.05 22.01 -9.73
N ARG A 383 -6.01 20.93 -9.00
CA ARG A 383 -7.12 19.97 -8.85
C ARG A 383 -7.18 19.33 -7.48
N THR A 384 -6.05 18.93 -6.95
CA THR A 384 -5.93 18.25 -5.66
C THR A 384 -5.41 19.22 -4.61
N LEU A 385 -6.13 19.32 -3.51
CA LEU A 385 -5.73 20.04 -2.31
C LEU A 385 -5.46 19.02 -1.20
N TRP A 386 -4.25 19.00 -0.69
CA TRP A 386 -3.86 18.28 0.52
C TRP A 386 -3.58 19.30 1.62
N LEU A 387 -4.09 19.05 2.85
CA LEU A 387 -3.88 19.93 4.00
C LEU A 387 -2.92 19.29 5.01
N ASN A 388 -1.90 20.05 5.44
CA ASN A 388 -0.95 19.64 6.45
C ASN A 388 -1.49 19.89 7.86
N THR A 389 -2.63 19.26 8.20
CA THR A 389 -3.26 19.45 9.51
C THR A 389 -4.13 18.27 9.89
N THR A 390 -4.48 18.16 11.17
CA THR A 390 -5.48 17.21 11.67
C THR A 390 -6.70 17.96 12.17
N LEU A 391 -7.85 17.71 11.55
CA LEU A 391 -9.11 18.32 11.96
C LEU A 391 -9.76 17.46 13.05
N ARG A 392 -10.00 18.07 14.23
CA ARG A 392 -10.55 17.36 15.41
C ARG A 392 -11.96 17.82 15.77
N LYS A 393 -12.42 18.90 15.15
CA LYS A 393 -13.74 19.52 15.37
C LYS A 393 -14.28 20.03 14.04
N GLN A 394 -15.53 20.43 14.04
CA GLN A 394 -16.09 21.13 12.89
C GLN A 394 -15.22 22.33 12.51
N THR A 395 -14.88 22.44 11.26
CA THR A 395 -13.91 23.39 10.72
C THR A 395 -14.42 23.93 9.40
N ARG A 396 -14.22 25.21 9.14
CA ARG A 396 -14.57 25.86 7.87
C ARG A 396 -13.29 26.08 7.04
N LEU A 397 -13.28 25.52 5.83
CA LEU A 397 -12.24 25.73 4.83
C LEU A 397 -12.79 26.62 3.72
N ARG A 398 -12.10 27.73 3.42
CA ARG A 398 -12.50 28.66 2.35
C ARG A 398 -11.40 28.75 1.30
N LEU A 399 -11.79 28.50 0.05
CA LEU A 399 -10.93 28.59 -1.12
C LEU A 399 -11.39 29.78 -1.97
N VAL A 400 -10.45 30.62 -2.38
CA VAL A 400 -10.68 31.71 -3.31
C VAL A 400 -9.81 31.46 -4.54
N PHE A 401 -10.44 31.24 -5.68
CA PHE A 401 -9.78 31.08 -6.96
C PHE A 401 -9.81 32.42 -7.72
N GLY A 402 -8.75 32.75 -8.41
CA GLY A 402 -8.67 33.99 -9.19
C GLY A 402 -7.46 33.99 -10.11
N ALA A 403 -7.43 34.99 -11.02
CA ALA A 403 -6.18 35.29 -11.70
C ALA A 403 -5.13 35.73 -10.68
N PRO A 404 -3.83 35.44 -10.89
CA PRO A 404 -2.79 36.07 -10.09
C PRO A 404 -3.00 37.58 -10.18
N ALA A 405 -2.99 38.26 -9.04
CA ALA A 405 -2.89 39.72 -9.08
C ALA A 405 -1.62 40.02 -9.89
N ASP A 406 -1.77 40.78 -10.95
CA ASP A 406 -0.64 41.32 -11.71
C ASP A 406 0.32 41.96 -10.69
N ARG A 407 1.52 41.36 -10.53
CA ARG A 407 2.60 41.93 -9.74
C ARG A 407 3.50 42.75 -10.64
#